data_371f23a6db621c1d60589ba96a27969d
#
_entry.id   371f23a6db621c1d60589ba96a27969d
#
_cell.length_a   1.000
_cell.length_b   1.000
_cell.length_c   1.000
_cell.angle_alpha   90.00
_cell.angle_beta   90.00
_cell.angle_gamma   90.00
#
_symmetry.space_group_name_H-M   'P 1'
#
loop_
_entity.id
_entity.type
_entity.pdbx_description
1 polymer ?
#
loop_
_entity_poly.entity_id
_entity_poly.type
_entity_poly.pdbx_seq_one_letter_code
_entity_poly.pdbx_strand_id
1 'polypeptide(L)'
;MNNKNDLSKELGFKALNDTSCGALDINIQGIKQKVGPKLDSAYTERKITVMKLRKKVSLVAIAAALTMGIAVFAASGIVSNWSSSSSSTPDYKSLPTQQQVVKDIGYEAVLIDNFENGYTFKEGSIVKNNLADDNGNSIEKFKSLSLYYEKNDDTVIFTQDKFDSQIPLMGEAISSINDTDIYYYSYTNKFVPADYKLTEADKKAEENGELVFSYGASEVKISKIQSVTWRKDGLQYSLMQIDGALSAAELSDMAKEAASY
;
A
#
# COMPACT_ATOMS: atom_id res chain seq x y z
N MET A 1 15.08 31.36 39.33
CA MET A 1 16.26 30.51 39.14
C MET A 1 15.80 29.06 39.13
N ASN A 2 16.05 28.40 38.00
CA ASN A 2 16.10 26.94 37.78
C ASN A 2 14.88 26.04 38.05
N ASN A 3 14.21 25.60 37.01
CA ASN A 3 14.24 24.20 36.61
C ASN A 3 13.43 24.01 35.31
N LYS A 4 14.06 24.20 34.17
CA LYS A 4 13.48 23.84 32.84
C LYS A 4 14.36 22.85 32.03
N ASN A 5 15.38 22.26 32.68
CA ASN A 5 16.40 21.47 31.97
C ASN A 5 16.37 19.95 32.26
N ASP A 6 15.30 19.41 32.86
CA ASP A 6 15.34 17.99 33.25
C ASP A 6 14.32 17.09 32.56
N LEU A 7 13.37 17.64 31.79
CA LEU A 7 12.39 16.83 31.04
C LEU A 7 12.87 16.39 29.65
N SER A 8 13.94 16.99 29.13
CA SER A 8 14.47 16.59 27.81
C SER A 8 15.40 15.37 27.84
N LYS A 9 15.82 14.94 29.01
CA LYS A 9 16.69 13.76 29.18
C LYS A 9 15.92 12.45 29.34
N GLU A 10 14.68 12.51 29.78
CA GLU A 10 13.84 11.29 29.96
C GLU A 10 13.13 10.83 28.69
N LEU A 11 12.98 11.68 27.68
CA LEU A 11 12.26 11.35 26.44
C LEU A 11 13.14 11.01 25.26
N GLY A 12 14.46 10.97 25.38
CA GLY A 12 15.38 10.49 24.34
C GLY A 12 15.35 11.29 23.02
N PHE A 13 14.70 12.46 22.97
CA PHE A 13 14.71 13.32 21.80
C PHE A 13 15.98 14.16 21.76
N LYS A 14 17.02 13.66 21.10
CA LYS A 14 18.10 14.51 20.60
C LYS A 14 17.52 15.38 19.48
N ALA A 15 17.58 16.69 19.67
CA ALA A 15 17.23 17.66 18.63
C ALA A 15 17.98 17.30 17.34
N LEU A 16 17.23 17.07 16.28
CA LEU A 16 17.70 16.90 14.92
C LEU A 16 18.22 18.25 14.41
N ASN A 17 19.51 18.53 14.67
CA ASN A 17 20.28 19.60 14.04
C ASN A 17 21.62 19.01 13.61
N ASP A 18 21.56 17.94 12.80
CA ASP A 18 22.69 17.51 11.98
C ASP A 18 22.17 16.77 10.76
N THR A 19 22.57 17.25 9.61
CA THR A 19 22.28 16.73 8.27
C THR A 19 23.07 15.46 7.98
N SER A 20 22.89 14.44 8.82
CA SER A 20 23.27 13.07 8.51
C SER A 20 22.09 12.18 8.88
N CYS A 21 21.35 11.69 7.89
CA CYS A 21 20.46 10.54 8.04
C CYS A 21 21.29 9.37 8.57
N GLY A 22 21.40 9.26 9.90
CA GLY A 22 21.83 8.04 10.54
C GLY A 22 20.78 6.98 10.26
N ALA A 23 21.17 5.90 9.57
CA ALA A 23 20.32 4.74 9.34
C ALA A 23 19.73 4.30 10.68
N LEU A 24 18.40 4.32 10.79
CA LEU A 24 17.70 3.65 11.88
C LEU A 24 18.03 2.16 11.76
N ASP A 25 18.66 1.61 12.77
CA ASP A 25 19.02 0.20 12.85
C ASP A 25 17.73 -0.62 13.13
N ILE A 26 16.92 -0.79 12.07
CA ILE A 26 15.67 -1.52 12.12
C ILE A 26 16.03 -3.00 12.00
N ASN A 27 15.73 -3.80 13.03
CA ASN A 27 15.94 -5.24 13.01
C ASN A 27 14.93 -5.94 12.06
N ILE A 28 15.09 -5.70 10.76
CA ILE A 28 14.30 -6.29 9.67
C ILE A 28 14.34 -7.82 9.72
N GLN A 29 15.47 -8.41 10.12
CA GLN A 29 15.64 -9.86 10.25
C GLN A 29 14.74 -10.46 11.35
N GLY A 30 14.60 -9.77 12.47
CA GLY A 30 13.71 -10.18 13.56
C GLY A 30 12.23 -10.17 13.17
N ILE A 31 11.84 -9.22 12.34
CA ILE A 31 10.47 -9.10 11.81
C ILE A 31 10.18 -10.25 10.83
N LYS A 32 11.09 -10.53 9.89
CA LYS A 32 10.93 -11.60 8.88
C LYS A 32 10.87 -13.00 9.50
N GLN A 33 11.67 -13.28 10.52
CA GLN A 33 11.62 -14.57 11.22
C GLN A 33 10.31 -14.82 11.96
N LYS A 34 9.62 -13.77 12.40
CA LYS A 34 8.33 -13.89 13.12
C LYS A 34 7.12 -13.96 12.19
N VAL A 35 7.22 -13.40 10.98
CA VAL A 35 6.10 -13.28 10.03
C VAL A 35 6.07 -14.45 9.04
N GLY A 36 7.23 -14.92 8.54
CA GLY A 36 7.33 -16.03 7.58
C GLY A 36 6.51 -17.25 7.98
N PRO A 37 6.72 -17.85 9.17
CA PRO A 37 6.00 -19.07 9.58
C PRO A 37 4.48 -18.91 9.73
N LYS A 38 3.99 -17.70 9.98
CA LYS A 38 2.54 -17.42 10.12
C LYS A 38 1.85 -17.20 8.76
N LEU A 39 2.57 -16.72 7.75
CA LEU A 39 2.10 -16.66 6.37
C LEU A 39 1.94 -18.07 5.78
N ASP A 40 2.87 -18.99 6.06
CA ASP A 40 2.80 -20.38 5.59
C ASP A 40 1.56 -21.11 6.11
N SER A 41 1.14 -20.87 7.37
CA SER A 41 -0.03 -21.52 7.96
C SER A 41 -1.36 -21.04 7.35
N ALA A 42 -1.42 -19.80 6.86
CA ALA A 42 -2.60 -19.25 6.20
C ALA A 42 -2.74 -19.69 4.73
N TYR A 43 -1.63 -20.14 4.12
CA TYR A 43 -1.56 -20.53 2.71
C TYR A 43 -1.82 -22.02 2.46
N THR A 44 -1.69 -22.89 3.47
CA THR A 44 -1.70 -24.36 3.31
C THR A 44 -3.09 -24.96 3.05
N GLU A 45 -4.19 -24.19 3.11
CA GLU A 45 -5.54 -24.74 2.96
C GLU A 45 -6.17 -24.63 1.57
N ARG A 46 -5.45 -24.22 0.51
CA ARG A 46 -6.03 -24.13 -0.84
C ARG A 46 -5.23 -24.95 -1.86
N LYS A 47 -5.71 -26.17 -2.17
CA LYS A 47 -5.31 -26.91 -3.38
C LYS A 47 -5.75 -26.11 -4.62
N ILE A 48 -4.79 -25.52 -5.33
CA ILE A 48 -5.04 -24.84 -6.61
C ILE A 48 -5.10 -25.90 -7.70
N THR A 49 -6.28 -26.10 -8.29
CA THR A 49 -6.44 -26.86 -9.53
C THR A 49 -5.99 -25.99 -10.69
N VAL A 50 -4.85 -26.34 -11.29
CA VAL A 50 -4.31 -25.63 -12.45
C VAL A 50 -5.16 -25.94 -13.68
N MET A 51 -6.06 -25.07 -14.07
CA MET A 51 -6.69 -25.08 -15.39
C MET A 51 -5.77 -24.36 -16.38
N LYS A 52 -5.38 -25.05 -17.45
CA LYS A 52 -4.66 -24.48 -18.59
C LYS A 52 -5.57 -23.46 -19.29
N LEU A 53 -5.40 -22.17 -19.01
CA LEU A 53 -6.09 -21.10 -19.72
C LEU A 53 -5.11 -20.39 -20.66
N ARG A 54 -5.55 -20.28 -21.93
CA ARG A 54 -4.83 -19.58 -23.01
C ARG A 54 -4.76 -18.08 -22.71
N LYS A 55 -3.56 -17.55 -22.86
CA LYS A 55 -3.12 -16.14 -23.00
C LYS A 55 -4.23 -15.07 -23.09
N LYS A 56 -4.61 -14.54 -21.97
CA LYS A 56 -4.88 -13.13 -21.62
C LYS A 56 -4.64 -13.08 -20.13
N VAL A 57 -3.47 -12.66 -19.73
CA VAL A 57 -3.14 -12.46 -18.31
C VAL A 57 -3.90 -11.22 -17.87
N SER A 58 -5.05 -11.42 -17.24
CA SER A 58 -5.67 -10.31 -16.51
C SER A 58 -4.80 -9.99 -15.31
N LEU A 59 -4.49 -8.73 -15.11
CA LEU A 59 -3.70 -8.19 -13.99
C LEU A 59 -4.26 -8.53 -12.59
N VAL A 60 -5.45 -9.09 -12.52
CA VAL A 60 -6.16 -9.46 -11.28
C VAL A 60 -5.41 -10.46 -10.39
N ALA A 61 -4.45 -11.22 -10.94
CA ALA A 61 -3.67 -12.17 -10.15
C ALA A 61 -2.62 -11.50 -9.22
N ILE A 62 -2.34 -10.22 -9.39
CA ILE A 62 -1.35 -9.49 -8.57
C ILE A 62 -1.98 -8.90 -7.29
N ALA A 63 -3.30 -8.74 -7.26
CA ALA A 63 -4.01 -8.15 -6.11
C ALA A 63 -4.09 -9.06 -4.86
N ALA A 64 -3.58 -10.28 -4.91
CA ALA A 64 -3.77 -11.24 -3.82
C ALA A 64 -2.85 -11.06 -2.62
N ALA A 65 -1.80 -10.26 -2.68
CA ALA A 65 -0.92 -9.99 -1.53
C ALA A 65 0.02 -8.79 -1.81
N LEU A 66 -0.54 -7.60 -1.92
CA LEU A 66 0.28 -6.40 -1.73
C LEU A 66 0.50 -6.23 -0.23
N THR A 67 1.47 -6.94 0.33
CA THR A 67 2.10 -6.45 1.55
C THR A 67 2.90 -5.23 1.12
N MET A 68 2.37 -4.03 1.33
CA MET A 68 3.17 -2.82 1.19
C MET A 68 4.43 -3.00 2.03
N GLY A 69 5.59 -2.69 1.44
CA GLY A 69 6.88 -2.95 2.05
C GLY A 69 6.95 -2.43 3.48
N ILE A 70 7.32 -3.30 4.38
CA ILE A 70 7.35 -3.11 5.84
C ILE A 70 8.23 -1.92 6.27
N ALA A 71 9.23 -1.54 5.46
CA ALA A 71 10.20 -0.50 5.77
C ALA A 71 9.61 0.87 6.11
N VAL A 72 8.38 1.15 5.66
CA VAL A 72 7.72 2.44 5.82
C VAL A 72 7.00 2.59 7.15
N PHE A 73 6.45 1.49 7.67
CA PHE A 73 5.65 1.52 8.89
C PHE A 73 6.47 1.46 10.16
N ALA A 74 7.70 0.93 10.08
CA ALA A 74 8.63 0.87 11.20
C ALA A 74 9.02 2.27 11.72
N ALA A 75 8.94 3.31 10.90
CA ALA A 75 9.22 4.68 11.32
C ALA A 75 8.17 5.26 12.28
N SER A 76 6.94 4.73 12.28
CA SER A 76 5.89 5.14 13.23
C SER A 76 6.00 4.45 14.59
N GLY A 77 6.76 3.35 14.70
CA GLY A 77 6.93 2.55 15.92
C GLY A 77 5.66 1.82 16.39
N ILE A 78 4.54 1.96 15.70
CA ILE A 78 3.23 1.43 16.10
C ILE A 78 2.84 0.23 15.24
N VAL A 79 3.03 0.32 13.91
CA VAL A 79 2.65 -0.72 12.95
C VAL A 79 3.90 -1.27 12.29
N SER A 80 4.12 -2.58 12.41
CA SER A 80 5.28 -3.25 11.84
C SER A 80 4.93 -4.18 10.69
N ASN A 81 3.64 -4.47 10.51
CA ASN A 81 3.17 -5.41 9.51
C ASN A 81 1.79 -4.99 8.98
N TRP A 82 1.65 -4.99 7.67
CA TRP A 82 0.38 -4.82 6.98
C TRP A 82 0.14 -6.04 6.09
N SER A 83 -0.89 -6.81 6.36
CA SER A 83 -1.32 -7.92 5.53
C SER A 83 -2.67 -7.64 4.89
N SER A 84 -2.82 -8.00 3.62
CA SER A 84 -4.03 -7.76 2.84
C SER A 84 -4.49 -9.05 2.17
N SER A 85 -5.80 -9.20 2.01
CA SER A 85 -6.39 -10.30 1.25
C SER A 85 -7.66 -9.85 0.54
N SER A 86 -7.84 -10.31 -0.70
CA SER A 86 -9.05 -10.09 -1.49
C SER A 86 -9.52 -11.39 -2.15
N SER A 87 -10.71 -11.37 -2.74
CA SER A 87 -11.18 -12.45 -3.61
C SER A 87 -10.31 -12.54 -4.87
N SER A 88 -10.16 -13.73 -5.44
CA SER A 88 -9.54 -13.94 -6.75
C SER A 88 -10.44 -13.51 -7.93
N THR A 89 -11.70 -13.18 -7.65
CA THR A 89 -12.65 -12.60 -8.61
C THR A 89 -13.08 -11.24 -8.10
N PRO A 90 -13.26 -10.24 -8.98
CA PRO A 90 -13.71 -8.92 -8.57
C PRO A 90 -15.08 -9.00 -7.89
N ASP A 91 -15.25 -8.19 -6.83
CA ASP A 91 -16.54 -8.05 -6.14
C ASP A 91 -17.54 -7.25 -6.98
N TYR A 92 -17.02 -6.28 -7.77
CA TYR A 92 -17.80 -5.42 -8.65
C TYR A 92 -17.29 -5.51 -10.09
N LYS A 93 -18.17 -5.92 -11.02
CA LYS A 93 -17.91 -5.96 -12.47
C LYS A 93 -18.47 -4.75 -13.23
N SER A 94 -19.22 -3.92 -12.55
CA SER A 94 -19.71 -2.60 -12.96
C SER A 94 -19.56 -1.65 -11.78
N LEU A 95 -19.52 -0.35 -12.03
CA LEU A 95 -19.37 0.64 -10.96
C LEU A 95 -20.49 0.42 -9.93
N PRO A 96 -20.14 0.19 -8.63
CA PRO A 96 -21.13 -0.05 -7.60
C PRO A 96 -21.93 1.23 -7.28
N THR A 97 -23.10 1.06 -6.68
CA THR A 97 -23.83 2.18 -6.08
C THR A 97 -23.28 2.49 -4.69
N GLN A 98 -23.49 3.72 -4.18
CA GLN A 98 -23.12 4.08 -2.81
C GLN A 98 -23.75 3.13 -1.77
N GLN A 99 -25.01 2.72 -1.97
CA GLN A 99 -25.69 1.80 -1.06
C GLN A 99 -24.99 0.43 -0.98
N GLN A 100 -24.50 -0.10 -2.13
CA GLN A 100 -23.73 -1.33 -2.15
C GLN A 100 -22.42 -1.16 -1.41
N VAL A 101 -21.68 -0.08 -1.68
CA VAL A 101 -20.39 0.22 -1.05
C VAL A 101 -20.55 0.36 0.47
N VAL A 102 -21.48 1.18 0.95
CA VAL A 102 -21.71 1.36 2.39
C VAL A 102 -22.10 0.04 3.08
N LYS A 103 -22.93 -0.79 2.44
CA LYS A 103 -23.29 -2.11 2.96
C LYS A 103 -22.06 -3.03 3.09
N ASP A 104 -21.16 -3.00 2.11
CA ASP A 104 -20.08 -3.98 1.99
C ASP A 104 -18.82 -3.58 2.77
N ILE A 105 -18.48 -2.28 2.83
CA ILE A 105 -17.28 -1.77 3.51
C ILE A 105 -17.56 -0.85 4.71
N GLY A 106 -18.78 -0.32 4.85
CA GLY A 106 -19.20 0.46 6.03
C GLY A 106 -18.99 1.97 5.96
N TYR A 107 -18.59 2.52 4.81
CA TYR A 107 -18.42 3.96 4.58
C TYR A 107 -18.74 4.33 3.14
N GLU A 108 -19.03 5.61 2.90
CA GLU A 108 -19.22 6.18 1.56
C GLU A 108 -17.87 6.31 0.85
N ALA A 109 -17.85 6.04 -0.46
CA ALA A 109 -16.65 6.11 -1.28
C ALA A 109 -16.83 7.06 -2.46
N VAL A 110 -15.74 7.58 -2.99
CA VAL A 110 -15.72 8.29 -4.27
C VAL A 110 -15.86 7.27 -5.39
N LEU A 111 -16.89 7.42 -6.21
CA LEU A 111 -17.19 6.52 -7.32
C LEU A 111 -17.15 7.32 -8.63
N ILE A 112 -16.13 7.05 -9.43
CA ILE A 112 -15.88 7.70 -10.73
C ILE A 112 -16.05 6.65 -11.81
N ASP A 113 -16.87 6.92 -12.82
CA ASP A 113 -17.02 6.01 -13.95
C ASP A 113 -15.87 6.20 -14.95
N ASN A 114 -15.52 7.44 -15.23
CA ASN A 114 -14.46 7.80 -16.17
C ASN A 114 -13.69 9.00 -15.65
N PHE A 115 -12.35 8.92 -15.63
CA PHE A 115 -11.49 10.07 -15.40
C PHE A 115 -11.39 10.94 -16.67
N GLU A 116 -11.19 12.25 -16.49
CA GLU A 116 -11.07 13.22 -17.61
C GLU A 116 -9.96 12.84 -18.60
N ASN A 117 -8.88 12.22 -18.11
CA ASN A 117 -7.78 11.74 -18.95
C ASN A 117 -8.08 10.44 -19.71
N GLY A 118 -9.31 9.89 -19.59
CA GLY A 118 -9.81 8.75 -20.36
C GLY A 118 -9.57 7.38 -19.75
N TYR A 119 -9.14 7.28 -18.48
CA TYR A 119 -9.19 6.02 -17.74
C TYR A 119 -10.63 5.72 -17.35
N THR A 120 -11.12 4.54 -17.69
CA THR A 120 -12.50 4.10 -17.46
C THR A 120 -12.55 2.99 -16.42
N PHE A 121 -13.60 2.97 -15.61
CA PHE A 121 -13.82 1.91 -14.62
C PHE A 121 -13.88 0.54 -15.31
N LYS A 122 -13.15 -0.42 -14.74
CA LYS A 122 -13.10 -1.80 -15.22
C LYS A 122 -13.76 -2.77 -14.25
N GLU A 123 -13.30 -2.76 -13.01
CA GLU A 123 -13.74 -3.66 -11.96
C GLU A 123 -13.39 -3.10 -10.59
N GLY A 124 -13.96 -3.69 -9.52
CA GLY A 124 -13.66 -3.31 -8.16
C GLY A 124 -13.55 -4.50 -7.23
N SER A 125 -12.70 -4.37 -6.21
CA SER A 125 -12.46 -5.40 -5.21
C SER A 125 -12.48 -4.83 -3.80
N ILE A 126 -12.99 -5.63 -2.86
CA ILE A 126 -12.93 -5.35 -1.43
C ILE A 126 -11.71 -6.05 -0.87
N VAL A 127 -10.80 -5.26 -0.30
CA VAL A 127 -9.58 -5.76 0.31
C VAL A 127 -9.74 -5.76 1.83
N LYS A 128 -9.49 -6.90 2.47
CA LYS A 128 -9.47 -7.04 3.92
C LYS A 128 -8.05 -6.85 4.41
N ASN A 129 -7.86 -5.89 5.28
CA ASN A 129 -6.57 -5.50 5.81
C ASN A 129 -6.44 -5.82 7.30
N ASN A 130 -5.22 -6.10 7.72
CA ASN A 130 -4.84 -6.27 9.11
C ASN A 130 -3.49 -5.61 9.37
N LEU A 131 -3.48 -4.62 10.24
CA LEU A 131 -2.28 -4.01 10.79
C LEU A 131 -1.86 -4.77 12.03
N ALA A 132 -0.58 -5.03 12.19
CA ALA A 132 -0.05 -5.76 13.34
C ALA A 132 1.24 -5.12 13.88
N ASP A 133 1.51 -5.36 15.17
CA ASP A 133 2.74 -4.98 15.86
C ASP A 133 3.91 -5.94 15.54
N ASP A 134 5.08 -5.66 16.11
CA ASP A 134 6.29 -6.50 15.98
C ASP A 134 6.09 -7.93 16.48
N ASN A 135 5.16 -8.16 17.38
CA ASN A 135 4.84 -9.47 17.92
C ASN A 135 3.80 -10.22 17.06
N GLY A 136 3.28 -9.56 16.02
CA GLY A 136 2.24 -10.06 15.15
C GLY A 136 0.83 -10.00 15.77
N ASN A 137 0.64 -9.22 16.84
CA ASN A 137 -0.69 -8.98 17.37
C ASN A 137 -1.43 -8.00 16.47
N SER A 138 -2.68 -8.30 16.14
CA SER A 138 -3.51 -7.41 15.35
C SER A 138 -3.78 -6.12 16.12
N ILE A 139 -3.44 -4.98 15.53
CA ILE A 139 -3.73 -3.64 16.03
C ILE A 139 -5.08 -3.19 15.51
N GLU A 140 -5.28 -3.31 14.20
CA GLU A 140 -6.48 -2.83 13.52
C GLU A 140 -6.81 -3.71 12.31
N LYS A 141 -8.13 -3.92 12.09
CA LYS A 141 -8.66 -4.59 10.90
C LYS A 141 -9.65 -3.67 10.22
N PHE A 142 -9.48 -3.47 8.92
CA PHE A 142 -10.36 -2.63 8.12
C PHE A 142 -10.54 -3.20 6.71
N LYS A 143 -11.50 -2.64 5.98
CA LYS A 143 -11.75 -2.96 4.58
C LYS A 143 -11.40 -1.75 3.72
N SER A 144 -10.73 -2.00 2.60
CA SER A 144 -10.49 -1.02 1.54
C SER A 144 -11.38 -1.31 0.34
N LEU A 145 -11.73 -0.28 -0.39
CA LEU A 145 -12.29 -0.39 -1.73
C LEU A 145 -11.19 -0.09 -2.75
N SER A 146 -10.85 -1.05 -3.60
CA SER A 146 -9.94 -0.86 -4.72
C SER A 146 -10.71 -0.91 -6.03
N LEU A 147 -10.72 0.21 -6.77
CA LEU A 147 -11.34 0.35 -8.08
C LEU A 147 -10.24 0.39 -9.13
N TYR A 148 -10.38 -0.43 -10.15
CA TYR A 148 -9.42 -0.56 -11.25
C TYR A 148 -9.93 0.19 -12.46
N TYR A 149 -9.09 1.06 -13.02
CA TYR A 149 -9.37 1.86 -14.20
C TYR A 149 -8.39 1.49 -15.29
N GLU A 150 -8.87 1.32 -16.52
CA GLU A 150 -8.04 0.96 -17.67
C GLU A 150 -8.11 2.00 -18.79
N LYS A 151 -6.97 2.20 -19.45
CA LYS A 151 -6.82 2.96 -20.69
C LYS A 151 -5.70 2.35 -21.51
N ASN A 152 -5.99 1.82 -22.72
CA ASN A 152 -4.99 1.27 -23.64
C ASN A 152 -4.04 0.25 -22.96
N ASP A 153 -4.57 -0.74 -22.24
CA ASP A 153 -3.83 -1.74 -21.50
C ASP A 153 -3.00 -1.22 -20.30
N ASP A 154 -3.07 0.07 -19.99
CA ASP A 154 -2.52 0.66 -18.76
C ASP A 154 -3.59 0.72 -17.66
N THR A 155 -3.18 0.44 -16.43
CA THR A 155 -4.10 0.33 -15.30
C THR A 155 -3.72 1.30 -14.18
N VAL A 156 -4.72 2.01 -13.65
CA VAL A 156 -4.64 2.77 -12.41
C VAL A 156 -5.52 2.10 -11.37
N ILE A 157 -5.00 1.93 -10.16
CA ILE A 157 -5.74 1.39 -9.02
C ILE A 157 -6.08 2.55 -8.09
N PHE A 158 -7.37 2.84 -7.92
CA PHE A 158 -7.87 3.82 -6.98
C PHE A 158 -8.33 3.11 -5.71
N THR A 159 -7.56 3.26 -4.63
CA THR A 159 -7.86 2.64 -3.33
C THR A 159 -8.35 3.69 -2.34
N GLN A 160 -9.34 3.30 -1.54
CA GLN A 160 -9.96 4.13 -0.53
C GLN A 160 -9.99 3.35 0.78
N ASP A 161 -9.42 3.93 1.83
CA ASP A 161 -9.19 3.30 3.12
C ASP A 161 -9.82 4.11 4.25
N LYS A 162 -10.47 3.41 5.18
CA LYS A 162 -10.87 4.01 6.46
C LYS A 162 -10.23 3.22 7.59
N PHE A 163 -9.26 3.85 8.25
CA PHE A 163 -8.58 3.28 9.41
C PHE A 163 -8.15 4.40 10.36
N ASP A 164 -8.01 4.06 11.65
CA ASP A 164 -7.74 5.03 12.71
C ASP A 164 -6.26 5.25 12.98
N SER A 165 -5.40 4.33 12.53
CA SER A 165 -3.96 4.39 12.76
C SER A 165 -3.31 5.63 12.12
N GLN A 166 -2.51 6.35 12.89
CA GLN A 166 -1.79 7.55 12.46
C GLN A 166 -0.52 7.19 11.67
N ILE A 167 -0.70 6.57 10.50
CA ILE A 167 0.41 6.21 9.62
C ILE A 167 0.75 7.43 8.76
N PRO A 168 2.00 7.93 8.77
CA PRO A 168 2.39 9.06 7.93
C PRO A 168 2.18 8.77 6.44
N LEU A 169 1.75 9.78 5.67
CA LEU A 169 1.77 9.70 4.22
C LEU A 169 3.21 9.72 3.73
N MET A 170 3.48 8.90 2.71
CA MET A 170 4.83 8.75 2.15
C MET A 170 5.07 9.67 0.97
N GLY A 171 6.36 9.96 0.75
CA GLY A 171 6.81 10.71 -0.39
C GLY A 171 6.81 12.21 -0.14
N GLU A 172 6.77 12.96 -1.22
CA GLU A 172 6.83 14.43 -1.21
C GLU A 172 5.47 15.01 -1.58
N ALA A 173 5.07 16.09 -0.89
CA ALA A 173 3.90 16.87 -1.30
C ALA A 173 4.21 17.56 -2.63
N ILE A 174 3.49 17.18 -3.69
CA ILE A 174 3.71 17.70 -5.05
C ILE A 174 2.63 18.68 -5.49
N SER A 175 1.49 18.67 -4.84
CA SER A 175 0.37 19.58 -5.12
C SER A 175 -0.62 19.57 -3.95
N SER A 176 -1.63 20.45 -4.02
CA SER A 176 -2.72 20.48 -3.06
C SER A 176 -4.05 20.81 -3.74
N ILE A 177 -5.16 20.44 -3.08
CA ILE A 177 -6.51 20.84 -3.44
C ILE A 177 -7.32 21.13 -2.17
N ASN A 178 -7.94 22.30 -2.05
CA ASN A 178 -8.77 22.69 -0.90
C ASN A 178 -8.09 22.38 0.46
N ASP A 179 -6.84 22.84 0.63
CA ASP A 179 -5.98 22.62 1.81
C ASP A 179 -5.61 21.14 2.09
N THR A 180 -5.86 20.25 1.13
CA THR A 180 -5.43 18.85 1.20
C THR A 180 -4.18 18.63 0.35
N ASP A 181 -3.07 18.27 1.00
CA ASP A 181 -1.83 17.94 0.30
C ASP A 181 -1.91 16.59 -0.38
N ILE A 182 -1.38 16.52 -1.61
CA ILE A 182 -1.23 15.31 -2.41
C ILE A 182 0.25 14.92 -2.43
N TYR A 183 0.55 13.75 -1.88
CA TYR A 183 1.90 13.21 -1.75
C TYR A 183 2.19 12.23 -2.89
N TYR A 184 3.33 12.39 -3.55
CA TYR A 184 3.81 11.43 -4.55
C TYR A 184 4.91 10.58 -3.98
N TYR A 185 4.83 9.28 -4.21
CA TYR A 185 5.85 8.30 -3.86
C TYR A 185 6.09 7.31 -5.00
N SER A 186 7.37 7.03 -5.28
CA SER A 186 7.77 6.05 -6.29
C SER A 186 8.93 5.21 -5.77
N TYR A 187 8.85 3.89 -6.01
CA TYR A 187 9.86 2.92 -5.58
C TYR A 187 9.92 1.73 -6.52
N THR A 188 11.01 0.98 -6.46
CA THR A 188 11.14 -0.31 -7.16
C THR A 188 10.71 -1.42 -6.22
N ASN A 189 9.75 -2.25 -6.66
CA ASN A 189 9.26 -3.40 -5.90
C ASN A 189 9.71 -4.71 -6.54
N LYS A 190 10.20 -5.62 -5.73
CA LYS A 190 10.48 -7.00 -6.11
C LYS A 190 9.41 -7.90 -5.52
N PHE A 191 8.48 -8.31 -6.38
CA PHE A 191 7.47 -9.32 -6.04
C PHE A 191 8.12 -10.70 -6.03
N VAL A 192 7.88 -11.48 -4.98
CA VAL A 192 8.52 -12.78 -4.82
C VAL A 192 7.52 -13.82 -4.28
N PRO A 193 7.74 -15.13 -4.52
CA PRO A 193 6.97 -16.20 -3.89
C PRO A 193 7.02 -16.12 -2.36
N ALA A 194 6.01 -16.70 -1.70
CA ALA A 194 5.91 -16.67 -0.23
C ALA A 194 7.11 -17.32 0.48
N ASP A 195 7.72 -18.31 -0.14
CA ASP A 195 8.88 -19.06 0.36
C ASP A 195 10.24 -18.53 -0.14
N TYR A 196 10.25 -17.39 -0.85
CA TYR A 196 11.47 -16.79 -1.39
C TYR A 196 12.45 -16.42 -0.28
N LYS A 197 13.71 -16.83 -0.47
CA LYS A 197 14.81 -16.48 0.42
C LYS A 197 15.63 -15.35 -0.18
N LEU A 198 15.72 -14.23 0.54
CA LEU A 198 16.54 -13.11 0.11
C LEU A 198 17.99 -13.52 -0.05
N THR A 199 18.58 -13.18 -1.19
CA THR A 199 20.02 -13.27 -1.41
C THR A 199 20.74 -12.16 -0.63
N GLU A 200 22.08 -12.25 -0.49
CA GLU A 200 22.85 -11.17 0.12
C GLU A 200 22.74 -9.84 -0.67
N ALA A 201 22.60 -9.92 -2.01
CA ALA A 201 22.35 -8.76 -2.85
C ALA A 201 20.96 -8.14 -2.58
N ASP A 202 19.94 -8.98 -2.40
CA ASP A 202 18.60 -8.52 -2.04
C ASP A 202 18.57 -7.78 -0.70
N LYS A 203 19.23 -8.35 0.31
CA LYS A 203 19.32 -7.73 1.64
C LYS A 203 19.98 -6.36 1.57
N LYS A 204 21.09 -6.28 0.84
CA LYS A 204 21.81 -5.02 0.65
C LYS A 204 20.96 -3.98 -0.09
N ALA A 205 20.24 -4.39 -1.15
CA ALA A 205 19.36 -3.49 -1.90
C ALA A 205 18.17 -3.00 -1.05
N GLU A 206 17.62 -3.86 -0.19
CA GLU A 206 16.57 -3.49 0.76
C GLU A 206 17.08 -2.53 1.85
N GLU A 207 18.26 -2.81 2.41
CA GLU A 207 18.93 -1.95 3.40
C GLU A 207 19.26 -0.55 2.85
N ASN A 208 19.65 -0.49 1.58
CA ASN A 208 19.93 0.77 0.89
C ASN A 208 18.65 1.51 0.43
N GLY A 209 17.46 0.92 0.60
CA GLY A 209 16.21 1.50 0.10
C GLY A 209 16.04 1.44 -1.44
N GLU A 210 16.86 0.65 -2.12
CA GLU A 210 16.80 0.48 -3.58
C GLU A 210 15.63 -0.40 -4.01
N LEU A 211 15.27 -1.38 -3.17
CA LEU A 211 14.18 -2.34 -3.41
C LEU A 211 13.26 -2.47 -2.21
N VAL A 212 11.97 -2.59 -2.50
CA VAL A 212 10.95 -3.05 -1.56
C VAL A 212 10.53 -4.46 -1.95
N PHE A 213 10.29 -5.34 -0.98
CA PHE A 213 9.88 -6.71 -1.25
C PHE A 213 8.41 -6.95 -0.92
N SER A 214 7.68 -7.58 -1.86
CA SER A 214 6.31 -8.03 -1.67
C SER A 214 6.24 -9.54 -1.89
N TYR A 215 5.72 -10.27 -0.90
CA TYR A 215 5.66 -11.73 -0.89
C TYR A 215 4.28 -12.25 -1.32
N GLY A 216 4.24 -13.42 -1.95
CA GLY A 216 3.00 -14.09 -2.37
C GLY A 216 2.76 -14.09 -3.87
N ALA A 217 3.69 -13.59 -4.67
CA ALA A 217 3.63 -13.72 -6.12
C ALA A 217 3.89 -15.17 -6.57
N SER A 218 3.39 -15.54 -7.76
CA SER A 218 3.65 -16.85 -8.36
C SER A 218 5.08 -16.99 -8.89
N GLU A 219 5.73 -15.87 -9.22
CA GLU A 219 7.08 -15.80 -9.77
C GLU A 219 7.76 -14.49 -9.34
N VAL A 220 9.08 -14.44 -9.46
CA VAL A 220 9.86 -13.22 -9.17
C VAL A 220 9.62 -12.21 -10.29
N LYS A 221 9.16 -11.00 -9.91
CA LYS A 221 8.99 -9.87 -10.83
C LYS A 221 9.50 -8.60 -10.16
N ILE A 222 10.25 -7.78 -10.90
CA ILE A 222 10.65 -6.44 -10.49
C ILE A 222 9.77 -5.44 -11.25
N SER A 223 9.15 -4.50 -10.53
CA SER A 223 8.26 -3.50 -11.10
C SER A 223 8.51 -2.14 -10.45
N LYS A 224 8.33 -1.09 -11.23
CA LYS A 224 8.26 0.27 -10.70
C LYS A 224 6.85 0.52 -10.18
N ILE A 225 6.74 0.92 -8.94
CA ILE A 225 5.50 1.37 -8.32
C ILE A 225 5.54 2.88 -8.23
N GLN A 226 4.44 3.52 -8.55
CA GLN A 226 4.25 4.95 -8.30
C GLN A 226 2.82 5.21 -7.83
N SER A 227 2.69 6.15 -6.93
CA SER A 227 1.40 6.49 -6.33
C SER A 227 1.32 7.95 -5.92
N VAL A 228 0.10 8.47 -5.93
CA VAL A 228 -0.26 9.68 -5.20
C VAL A 228 -1.25 9.32 -4.10
N THR A 229 -1.08 9.94 -2.93
CA THR A 229 -1.88 9.63 -1.74
C THR A 229 -2.31 10.93 -1.06
N TRP A 230 -3.55 10.99 -0.59
CA TRP A 230 -4.07 12.12 0.17
C TRP A 230 -5.08 11.67 1.22
N ARG A 231 -5.44 12.58 2.13
CA ARG A 231 -6.48 12.35 3.14
C ARG A 231 -7.55 13.42 3.07
N LYS A 232 -8.81 12.98 3.09
CA LYS A 232 -9.97 13.88 3.10
C LYS A 232 -11.12 13.19 3.86
N ASP A 233 -11.81 13.94 4.71
CA ASP A 233 -13.02 13.49 5.41
C ASP A 233 -12.85 12.16 6.20
N GLY A 234 -11.67 11.95 6.80
CA GLY A 234 -11.36 10.75 7.58
C GLY A 234 -11.08 9.49 6.76
N LEU A 235 -10.94 9.64 5.45
CA LEU A 235 -10.50 8.59 4.54
C LEU A 235 -9.10 8.88 4.00
N GLN A 236 -8.35 7.83 3.71
CA GLN A 236 -7.14 7.89 2.91
C GLN A 236 -7.43 7.37 1.51
N TYR A 237 -6.94 8.09 0.54
CA TYR A 237 -7.08 7.79 -0.88
C TYR A 237 -5.71 7.58 -1.51
N SER A 238 -5.63 6.68 -2.47
CA SER A 238 -4.41 6.41 -3.24
C SER A 238 -4.74 6.08 -4.68
N LEU A 239 -4.07 6.73 -5.63
CA LEU A 239 -4.02 6.32 -7.03
C LEU A 239 -2.64 5.75 -7.30
N MET A 240 -2.58 4.49 -7.71
CA MET A 240 -1.34 3.73 -7.87
C MET A 240 -1.25 3.10 -9.26
N GLN A 241 -0.04 3.08 -9.80
CA GLN A 241 0.32 2.31 -11.00
C GLN A 241 1.49 1.36 -10.74
N ILE A 242 1.45 0.23 -11.43
CA ILE A 242 2.52 -0.77 -11.48
C ILE A 242 3.03 -0.81 -12.93
N ASP A 243 4.27 -0.40 -13.15
CA ASP A 243 4.90 -0.27 -14.49
C ASP A 243 4.10 0.63 -15.45
N GLY A 244 3.29 1.54 -14.92
CA GLY A 244 2.41 2.41 -15.71
C GLY A 244 3.12 3.61 -16.32
N ALA A 245 2.47 4.24 -17.29
CA ALA A 245 3.05 5.29 -18.11
C ALA A 245 2.79 6.73 -17.60
N LEU A 246 1.87 6.93 -16.64
CA LEU A 246 1.53 8.25 -16.16
C LEU A 246 2.71 8.90 -15.43
N SER A 247 2.85 10.19 -15.62
CA SER A 247 3.75 11.03 -14.82
C SER A 247 3.15 11.34 -13.44
N ALA A 248 3.98 11.82 -12.52
CA ALA A 248 3.53 12.30 -11.21
C ALA A 248 2.47 13.42 -11.34
N ALA A 249 2.60 14.29 -12.33
CA ALA A 249 1.64 15.37 -12.60
C ALA A 249 0.29 14.82 -13.05
N GLU A 250 0.26 13.85 -13.98
CA GLU A 250 -0.98 13.23 -14.46
C GLU A 250 -1.70 12.46 -13.34
N LEU A 251 -0.96 11.71 -12.50
CA LEU A 251 -1.54 11.08 -11.30
C LEU A 251 -2.09 12.11 -10.31
N SER A 252 -1.38 13.25 -10.14
CA SER A 252 -1.83 14.35 -9.28
C SER A 252 -3.12 14.99 -9.82
N ASP A 253 -3.26 15.15 -11.12
CA ASP A 253 -4.47 15.72 -11.72
C ASP A 253 -5.67 14.77 -11.56
N MET A 254 -5.47 13.45 -11.72
CA MET A 254 -6.49 12.45 -11.35
C MET A 254 -6.87 12.52 -9.86
N ALA A 255 -5.89 12.73 -8.97
CA ALA A 255 -6.16 12.87 -7.54
C ALA A 255 -7.00 14.13 -7.24
N LYS A 256 -6.71 15.26 -7.90
CA LYS A 256 -7.51 16.48 -7.78
C LYS A 256 -8.93 16.27 -8.29
N GLU A 257 -9.10 15.59 -9.42
CA GLU A 257 -10.40 15.20 -9.93
C GLU A 257 -11.16 14.37 -8.89
N ALA A 258 -10.56 13.30 -8.37
CA ALA A 258 -11.16 12.45 -7.35
C ALA A 258 -11.48 13.22 -6.04
N ALA A 259 -10.62 14.14 -5.61
CA ALA A 259 -10.81 14.93 -4.40
C ALA A 259 -11.89 16.02 -4.56
N SER A 260 -12.36 16.31 -5.77
CA SER A 260 -13.46 17.25 -6.04
C SER A 260 -14.85 16.65 -5.80
N TYR A 261 -14.96 15.32 -5.71
CA TYR A 261 -16.17 14.60 -5.37
C TYR A 261 -16.36 14.57 -3.85
#